data_147e7802ed3e019a66b896e3481909f1
#
_entry.id   147e7802ed3e019a66b896e3481909f1
#
_cell.length_a   1.000
_cell.length_b   1.000
_cell.length_c   1.000
_cell.angle_alpha   90.00
_cell.angle_beta   90.00
_cell.angle_gamma   90.00
#
_symmetry.space_group_name_H-M   'P 1'
#
loop_
_entity.id
_entity.type
_entity.pdbx_description
1 polymer ?
#
loop_
_entity_poly.entity_id
_entity_poly.type
_entity_poly.pdbx_seq_one_letter_code
_entity_poly.pdbx_strand_id
1 'polypeptide(L)'
;MNKTLYTSKFSLGKWCFLFIGGIILFTIAYAFATIPELYIGNNWISGTLSLICGVLLLLMYRWLVRSYEERKIEELSMQKSLKDTGIGFLWGMLMMAAVIGIFALCGWYKIIGCSFNVAFVYRYLMAYFVVAVGEEIVFRGIMFRLLDSQFNLWVALIISAIVFGAAHIINPNATVVSTVGISLATGVLFGLLFKYYRT
;
A
#
# COMPACT_ATOMS: atom_id res chain seq x y z
N MET A 1 -8.64 26.09 1.61
CA MET A 1 -9.06 24.68 1.59
C MET A 1 -9.94 24.48 0.36
N ASN A 2 -9.34 24.10 -0.76
CA ASN A 2 -10.06 24.03 -2.04
C ASN A 2 -10.91 22.75 -2.12
N LYS A 3 -12.23 22.92 -2.07
CA LYS A 3 -13.26 21.86 -2.12
C LYS A 3 -13.44 21.21 -3.52
N THR A 4 -12.56 21.44 -4.48
CA THR A 4 -12.85 21.22 -5.91
C THR A 4 -12.39 19.90 -6.52
N LEU A 5 -11.82 18.96 -5.78
CA LEU A 5 -11.30 17.71 -6.35
C LEU A 5 -12.26 16.49 -6.28
N TYR A 6 -13.40 16.61 -5.60
CA TYR A 6 -14.42 15.54 -5.49
C TYR A 6 -15.83 16.08 -5.66
N THR A 7 -16.12 16.77 -6.75
CA THR A 7 -17.41 17.49 -6.91
C THR A 7 -18.53 16.69 -7.54
N SER A 8 -18.35 15.41 -7.90
CA SER A 8 -19.49 14.57 -8.23
C SER A 8 -19.52 13.34 -7.32
N LYS A 9 -20.46 13.30 -6.37
CA LYS A 9 -20.82 12.05 -5.72
C LYS A 9 -21.23 11.08 -6.81
N PHE A 10 -20.60 9.92 -6.83
CA PHE A 10 -21.01 8.84 -7.72
C PHE A 10 -22.47 8.48 -7.44
N SER A 11 -23.22 8.06 -8.46
CA SER A 11 -24.48 7.34 -8.20
C SER A 11 -24.19 6.12 -7.31
N LEU A 12 -25.10 5.77 -6.44
CA LEU A 12 -24.91 4.66 -5.49
C LEU A 12 -24.48 3.37 -6.20
N GLY A 13 -25.09 3.06 -7.35
CA GLY A 13 -24.74 1.87 -8.13
C GLY A 13 -23.30 1.92 -8.66
N LYS A 14 -22.88 3.06 -9.23
CA LYS A 14 -21.49 3.24 -9.71
C LYS A 14 -20.49 3.19 -8.55
N TRP A 15 -20.83 3.78 -7.41
CA TRP A 15 -19.98 3.72 -6.21
C TRP A 15 -19.82 2.29 -5.70
N CYS A 16 -20.91 1.53 -5.55
CA CYS A 16 -20.86 0.13 -5.12
C CYS A 16 -20.04 -0.72 -6.10
N PHE A 17 -20.22 -0.53 -7.41
CA PHE A 17 -19.44 -1.25 -8.43
C PHE A 17 -17.94 -0.97 -8.31
N LEU A 18 -17.55 0.30 -8.19
CA LEU A 18 -16.14 0.68 -8.05
C LEU A 18 -15.54 0.23 -6.71
N PHE A 19 -16.30 0.32 -5.64
CA PHE A 19 -15.86 -0.05 -4.30
C PHE A 19 -15.70 -1.57 -4.17
N ILE A 20 -16.77 -2.32 -4.36
CA ILE A 20 -16.74 -3.78 -4.20
C ILE A 20 -15.96 -4.44 -5.33
N GLY A 21 -16.28 -4.11 -6.57
CA GLY A 21 -15.63 -4.68 -7.75
C GLY A 21 -14.14 -4.31 -7.83
N GLY A 22 -13.80 -3.07 -7.49
CA GLY A 22 -12.41 -2.62 -7.43
C GLY A 22 -11.62 -3.35 -6.35
N ILE A 23 -12.14 -3.46 -5.13
CA ILE A 23 -11.47 -4.20 -4.05
C ILE A 23 -11.25 -5.67 -4.45
N ILE A 24 -12.29 -6.35 -4.93
CA ILE A 24 -12.18 -7.77 -5.35
C ILE A 24 -11.16 -7.92 -6.47
N LEU A 25 -11.27 -7.12 -7.53
CA LEU A 25 -10.38 -7.19 -8.68
C LEU A 25 -8.91 -7.01 -8.27
N PHE A 26 -8.62 -5.96 -7.48
CA PHE A 26 -7.25 -5.66 -7.09
C PHE A 26 -6.72 -6.63 -6.03
N THR A 27 -7.54 -7.13 -5.13
CA THR A 27 -7.13 -8.18 -4.18
C THR A 27 -6.73 -9.46 -4.91
N ILE A 28 -7.52 -9.88 -5.90
CA ILE A 28 -7.19 -11.05 -6.74
C ILE A 28 -5.91 -10.78 -7.55
N ALA A 29 -5.83 -9.64 -8.24
CA ALA A 29 -4.65 -9.29 -9.02
C ALA A 29 -3.38 -9.20 -8.16
N TYR A 30 -3.49 -8.64 -6.95
CA TYR A 30 -2.40 -8.58 -5.98
C TYR A 30 -1.98 -9.99 -5.52
N ALA A 31 -2.92 -10.87 -5.22
CA ALA A 31 -2.62 -12.27 -4.86
C ALA A 31 -1.84 -12.98 -5.99
N PHE A 32 -2.24 -12.79 -7.25
CA PHE A 32 -1.47 -13.31 -8.38
C PHE A 32 -0.09 -12.67 -8.53
N ALA A 33 0.03 -11.39 -8.23
CA ALA A 33 1.30 -10.66 -8.33
C ALA A 33 2.35 -11.11 -7.31
N THR A 34 1.97 -11.79 -6.22
CA THR A 34 2.87 -12.37 -5.22
C THR A 34 3.37 -13.78 -5.58
N ILE A 35 2.80 -14.44 -6.59
CA ILE A 35 3.18 -15.81 -7.01
C ILE A 35 4.68 -15.94 -7.29
N PRO A 36 5.36 -15.01 -8.01
CA PRO A 36 6.79 -15.14 -8.29
C PRO A 36 7.64 -15.28 -7.04
N GLU A 37 7.29 -14.55 -5.98
CA GLU A 37 7.99 -14.63 -4.69
C GLU A 37 7.81 -16.00 -4.02
N LEU A 38 6.63 -16.57 -4.10
CA LEU A 38 6.29 -17.80 -3.40
C LEU A 38 6.85 -19.06 -4.09
N TYR A 39 6.90 -19.08 -5.42
CA TYR A 39 7.13 -20.31 -6.20
C TYR A 39 8.41 -20.32 -7.04
N ILE A 40 9.06 -19.18 -7.28
CA ILE A 40 10.26 -19.11 -8.11
C ILE A 40 11.52 -19.05 -7.24
N GLY A 41 12.31 -20.14 -7.25
CA GLY A 41 13.53 -20.26 -6.45
C GLY A 41 14.69 -19.37 -6.91
N ASN A 42 14.76 -18.99 -8.19
CA ASN A 42 15.81 -18.12 -8.70
C ASN A 42 15.54 -16.65 -8.32
N ASN A 43 16.44 -16.07 -7.53
CA ASN A 43 16.27 -14.72 -6.97
C ASN A 43 16.15 -13.61 -8.04
N TRP A 44 16.91 -13.68 -9.13
CA TRP A 44 16.85 -12.69 -10.20
C TRP A 44 15.55 -12.77 -10.98
N ILE A 45 15.13 -13.99 -11.32
CA ILE A 45 13.89 -14.21 -12.07
C ILE A 45 12.69 -13.82 -11.20
N SER A 46 12.63 -14.26 -9.95
CA SER A 46 11.57 -13.91 -9.01
C SER A 46 11.46 -12.39 -8.83
N GLY A 47 12.55 -11.70 -8.53
CA GLY A 47 12.55 -10.26 -8.37
C GLY A 47 12.11 -9.51 -9.63
N THR A 48 12.58 -9.93 -10.80
CA THR A 48 12.20 -9.29 -12.08
C THR A 48 10.71 -9.47 -12.38
N LEU A 49 10.17 -10.67 -12.18
CA LEU A 49 8.75 -10.92 -12.37
C LEU A 49 7.89 -10.16 -11.34
N SER A 50 8.33 -10.08 -10.09
CA SER A 50 7.68 -9.25 -9.08
C SER A 50 7.64 -7.78 -9.49
N LEU A 51 8.75 -7.22 -9.99
CA LEU A 51 8.79 -5.85 -10.49
C LEU A 51 7.78 -5.65 -11.63
N ILE A 52 7.74 -6.57 -12.61
CA ILE A 52 6.78 -6.51 -13.72
C ILE A 52 5.35 -6.56 -13.19
N CYS A 53 5.04 -7.46 -12.26
CA CYS A 53 3.71 -7.55 -11.65
C CYS A 53 3.31 -6.27 -10.92
N GLY A 54 4.22 -5.66 -10.16
CA GLY A 54 3.96 -4.37 -9.48
C GLY A 54 3.66 -3.24 -10.47
N VAL A 55 4.41 -3.16 -11.58
CA VAL A 55 4.14 -2.20 -12.65
C VAL A 55 2.79 -2.46 -13.31
N LEU A 56 2.45 -3.73 -13.56
CA LEU A 56 1.14 -4.10 -14.12
C LEU A 56 -0.02 -3.72 -13.20
N LEU A 57 0.11 -3.87 -11.89
CA LEU A 57 -0.89 -3.39 -10.91
C LEU A 57 -1.10 -1.87 -11.01
N LEU A 58 -0.03 -1.09 -11.13
CA LEU A 58 -0.12 0.37 -11.32
C LEU A 58 -0.81 0.73 -12.64
N LEU A 59 -0.47 0.04 -13.73
CA LEU A 59 -1.08 0.25 -15.05
C LEU A 59 -2.57 -0.12 -15.03
N MET A 60 -2.93 -1.23 -14.39
CA MET A 60 -4.31 -1.67 -14.21
C MET A 60 -5.12 -0.65 -13.38
N TYR A 61 -4.55 -0.12 -12.29
CA TYR A 61 -5.18 0.95 -11.51
C TYR A 61 -5.39 2.21 -12.37
N ARG A 62 -4.37 2.62 -13.12
CA ARG A 62 -4.46 3.74 -14.04
C ARG A 62 -5.55 3.55 -15.08
N TRP A 63 -5.66 2.35 -15.65
CA TRP A 63 -6.70 2.01 -16.60
C TRP A 63 -8.10 2.09 -15.97
N LEU A 64 -8.30 1.46 -14.81
CA LEU A 64 -9.57 1.47 -14.09
C LEU A 64 -10.05 2.89 -13.80
N VAL A 65 -9.19 3.73 -13.23
CA VAL A 65 -9.55 5.11 -12.90
C VAL A 65 -9.88 5.94 -14.14
N ARG A 66 -9.14 5.77 -15.23
CA ARG A 66 -9.41 6.51 -16.47
C ARG A 66 -10.69 6.06 -17.15
N SER A 67 -10.94 4.74 -17.20
CA SER A 67 -12.08 4.17 -17.93
C SER A 67 -13.41 4.33 -17.19
N TYR A 68 -13.40 4.23 -15.87
CA TYR A 68 -14.64 4.20 -15.08
C TYR A 68 -14.88 5.46 -14.26
N GLU A 69 -13.83 6.16 -13.84
CA GLU A 69 -13.97 7.38 -13.06
C GLU A 69 -13.79 8.65 -13.88
N GLU A 70 -13.21 8.55 -15.08
CA GLU A 70 -13.01 9.66 -16.03
C GLU A 70 -12.26 10.87 -15.42
N ARG A 71 -11.39 10.61 -14.44
CA ARG A 71 -10.61 11.64 -13.73
C ARG A 71 -9.12 11.59 -14.03
N LYS A 72 -8.45 12.68 -13.78
CA LYS A 72 -6.97 12.71 -13.73
C LYS A 72 -6.49 11.96 -12.49
N ILE A 73 -5.40 11.20 -12.66
CA ILE A 73 -4.78 10.41 -11.60
C ILE A 73 -3.63 11.24 -11.02
N GLU A 74 -3.93 12.05 -10.02
CA GLU A 74 -2.94 12.92 -9.39
C GLU A 74 -2.00 12.14 -8.46
N GLU A 75 -2.49 11.06 -7.86
CA GLU A 75 -1.74 10.16 -7.00
C GLU A 75 -0.59 9.40 -7.71
N LEU A 76 -0.63 9.31 -9.04
CA LEU A 76 0.43 8.72 -9.87
C LEU A 76 1.12 9.76 -10.77
N SER A 77 1.10 11.04 -10.39
CA SER A 77 1.75 12.10 -11.15
C SER A 77 3.27 11.98 -11.08
N MET A 78 3.92 11.81 -12.22
CA MET A 78 5.38 11.63 -12.29
C MET A 78 6.18 12.91 -11.97
N GLN A 79 5.61 14.09 -12.07
CA GLN A 79 6.34 15.36 -11.86
C GLN A 79 6.77 15.60 -10.41
N LYS A 80 6.03 15.06 -9.43
CA LYS A 80 6.38 15.11 -8.00
C LYS A 80 6.99 13.80 -7.51
N SER A 81 6.81 12.71 -8.24
CA SER A 81 6.97 11.32 -7.81
C SER A 81 8.40 10.96 -7.37
N LEU A 82 9.44 11.32 -8.11
CA LEU A 82 10.81 10.88 -7.78
C LEU A 82 11.34 11.51 -6.49
N LYS A 83 11.11 12.82 -6.31
CA LYS A 83 11.54 13.51 -5.09
C LYS A 83 10.76 13.00 -3.87
N ASP A 84 9.43 12.91 -3.99
CA ASP A 84 8.56 12.50 -2.89
C ASP A 84 8.78 11.01 -2.55
N THR A 85 9.01 10.16 -3.55
CA THR A 85 9.39 8.75 -3.34
C THR A 85 10.75 8.65 -2.64
N GLY A 86 11.74 9.43 -3.05
CA GLY A 86 13.05 9.47 -2.40
C GLY A 86 12.97 9.93 -0.94
N ILE A 87 12.20 10.96 -0.66
CA ILE A 87 11.95 11.45 0.71
C ILE A 87 11.22 10.37 1.53
N GLY A 88 10.16 9.77 0.98
CA GLY A 88 9.41 8.70 1.65
C GLY A 88 10.28 7.48 1.95
N PHE A 89 11.15 7.08 1.01
CA PHE A 89 12.11 6.00 1.21
C PHE A 89 13.09 6.29 2.35
N LEU A 90 13.65 7.50 2.39
CA LEU A 90 14.55 7.92 3.47
C LEU A 90 13.84 7.93 4.83
N TRP A 91 12.64 8.45 4.91
CA TRP A 91 11.83 8.41 6.14
C TRP A 91 11.51 6.99 6.56
N GLY A 92 11.13 6.11 5.63
CA GLY A 92 10.89 4.69 5.92
C GLY A 92 12.12 3.99 6.47
N MET A 93 13.30 4.23 5.88
CA MET A 93 14.58 3.71 6.39
C MET A 93 14.89 4.23 7.80
N LEU A 94 14.72 5.53 8.05
CA LEU A 94 14.95 6.13 9.37
C LEU A 94 14.02 5.56 10.43
N MET A 95 12.73 5.41 10.13
CA MET A 95 11.76 4.80 11.04
C MET A 95 12.11 3.35 11.34
N MET A 96 12.46 2.55 10.34
CA MET A 96 12.86 1.16 10.54
C MET A 96 14.16 1.06 11.36
N ALA A 97 15.15 1.91 11.08
CA ALA A 97 16.39 1.96 11.86
C ALA A 97 16.12 2.36 13.32
N ALA A 98 15.22 3.30 13.56
CA ALA A 98 14.81 3.70 14.91
C ALA A 98 14.15 2.54 15.67
N VAL A 99 13.21 1.81 15.04
CA VAL A 99 12.55 0.66 15.67
C VAL A 99 13.55 -0.44 16.01
N ILE A 100 14.41 -0.82 15.06
CA ILE A 100 15.47 -1.83 15.29
C ILE A 100 16.43 -1.36 16.37
N GLY A 101 16.81 -0.07 16.36
CA GLY A 101 17.68 0.52 17.38
C GLY A 101 17.07 0.45 18.78
N ILE A 102 15.78 0.78 18.94
CA ILE A 102 15.06 0.64 20.21
C ILE A 102 15.05 -0.82 20.67
N PHE A 103 14.74 -1.77 19.78
CA PHE A 103 14.73 -3.20 20.11
C PHE A 103 16.13 -3.70 20.52
N ALA A 104 17.19 -3.21 19.87
CA ALA A 104 18.55 -3.53 20.23
C ALA A 104 18.93 -2.97 21.62
N LEU A 105 18.55 -1.72 21.91
CA LEU A 105 18.76 -1.09 23.21
C LEU A 105 18.00 -1.80 24.35
N CYS A 106 16.79 -2.29 24.06
CA CYS A 106 16.01 -3.10 25.02
C CYS A 106 16.53 -4.55 25.16
N GLY A 107 17.54 -4.96 24.39
CA GLY A 107 18.05 -6.34 24.39
C GLY A 107 17.14 -7.37 23.69
N TRP A 108 16.10 -6.90 23.00
CA TRP A 108 15.15 -7.76 22.27
C TRP A 108 15.65 -8.13 20.87
N TYR A 109 16.63 -7.42 20.35
CA TYR A 109 17.25 -7.68 19.07
C TYR A 109 18.76 -7.87 19.21
N LYS A 110 19.28 -8.95 18.64
CA LYS A 110 20.72 -9.23 18.60
C LYS A 110 21.15 -9.59 17.18
N ILE A 111 22.21 -8.98 16.70
CA ILE A 111 22.83 -9.35 15.44
C ILE A 111 23.67 -10.62 15.67
N ILE A 112 23.24 -11.75 15.11
CA ILE A 112 23.92 -13.04 15.21
C ILE A 112 24.87 -13.32 14.03
N GLY A 113 24.75 -12.54 12.96
CA GLY A 113 25.61 -12.64 11.78
C GLY A 113 25.17 -11.65 10.73
N CYS A 114 26.04 -11.40 9.76
CA CYS A 114 25.75 -10.57 8.59
C CYS A 114 26.21 -11.33 7.34
N SER A 115 25.30 -11.57 6.42
CA SER A 115 25.60 -12.06 5.08
C SER A 115 24.94 -11.15 4.06
N PHE A 116 25.66 -10.77 3.02
CA PHE A 116 25.14 -9.91 1.98
C PHE A 116 25.11 -10.65 0.65
N ASN A 117 23.92 -10.83 0.11
CA ASN A 117 23.69 -11.40 -1.20
C ASN A 117 22.82 -10.45 -2.04
N VAL A 118 23.41 -9.87 -3.08
CA VAL A 118 22.73 -8.87 -3.94
C VAL A 118 21.45 -9.43 -4.56
N ALA A 119 21.50 -10.68 -5.05
CA ALA A 119 20.32 -11.29 -5.68
C ALA A 119 19.17 -11.52 -4.68
N PHE A 120 19.51 -11.88 -3.44
CA PHE A 120 18.54 -12.00 -2.35
C PHE A 120 17.92 -10.65 -2.01
N VAL A 121 18.74 -9.62 -1.82
CA VAL A 121 18.26 -8.25 -1.53
C VAL A 121 17.36 -7.74 -2.66
N TYR A 122 17.78 -7.93 -3.92
CA TYR A 122 16.98 -7.56 -5.08
C TYR A 122 15.61 -8.25 -5.09
N ARG A 123 15.58 -9.58 -4.90
CA ARG A 123 14.33 -10.34 -4.83
C ARG A 123 13.36 -9.76 -3.83
N TYR A 124 13.79 -9.59 -2.57
CA TYR A 124 12.89 -9.12 -1.51
C TYR A 124 12.50 -7.65 -1.69
N LEU A 125 13.39 -6.81 -2.18
CA LEU A 125 13.06 -5.42 -2.49
C LEU A 125 11.93 -5.33 -3.53
N MET A 126 11.98 -6.16 -4.58
CA MET A 126 10.94 -6.20 -5.61
C MET A 126 9.65 -6.87 -5.11
N ALA A 127 9.74 -7.89 -4.28
CA ALA A 127 8.58 -8.51 -3.63
C ALA A 127 7.85 -7.51 -2.73
N TYR A 128 8.57 -6.80 -1.87
CA TYR A 128 7.97 -5.76 -1.02
C TYR A 128 7.45 -4.56 -1.82
N PHE A 129 8.02 -4.26 -2.98
CA PHE A 129 7.44 -3.27 -3.89
C PHE A 129 6.04 -3.70 -4.37
N VAL A 130 5.85 -4.97 -4.74
CA VAL A 130 4.52 -5.50 -5.10
C VAL A 130 3.55 -5.40 -3.93
N VAL A 131 3.98 -5.79 -2.72
CA VAL A 131 3.16 -5.69 -1.51
C VAL A 131 2.72 -4.25 -1.27
N ALA A 132 3.67 -3.32 -1.25
CA ALA A 132 3.39 -1.91 -1.01
C ALA A 132 2.43 -1.33 -2.07
N VAL A 133 2.66 -1.60 -3.36
CA VAL A 133 1.78 -1.14 -4.44
C VAL A 133 0.38 -1.73 -4.32
N GLY A 134 0.27 -3.05 -4.08
CA GLY A 134 -1.02 -3.73 -3.95
C GLY A 134 -1.85 -3.19 -2.79
N GLU A 135 -1.23 -3.07 -1.62
CA GLU A 135 -1.88 -2.52 -0.43
C GLU A 135 -2.31 -1.06 -0.62
N GLU A 136 -1.42 -0.21 -1.15
CA GLU A 136 -1.76 1.20 -1.38
C GLU A 136 -2.90 1.37 -2.39
N ILE A 137 -2.95 0.56 -3.45
CA ILE A 137 -4.07 0.60 -4.39
C ILE A 137 -5.37 0.19 -3.72
N VAL A 138 -5.40 -0.94 -3.00
CA VAL A 138 -6.62 -1.46 -2.37
C VAL A 138 -7.11 -0.52 -1.27
N PHE A 139 -6.23 -0.18 -0.34
CA PHE A 139 -6.64 0.54 0.88
C PHE A 139 -6.72 2.05 0.69
N ARG A 140 -5.82 2.68 -0.07
CA ARG A 140 -5.80 4.15 -0.26
C ARG A 140 -6.41 4.54 -1.58
N GLY A 141 -6.02 3.90 -2.67
CA GLY A 141 -6.50 4.19 -4.01
C GLY A 141 -7.99 3.90 -4.21
N ILE A 142 -8.52 2.85 -3.59
CA ILE A 142 -9.93 2.43 -3.75
C ILE A 142 -10.72 2.68 -2.47
N MET A 143 -10.43 1.94 -1.40
CA MET A 143 -11.24 1.94 -0.19
C MET A 143 -11.34 3.31 0.47
N PHE A 144 -10.21 3.84 0.94
CA PHE A 144 -10.19 5.14 1.63
C PHE A 144 -10.76 6.25 0.75
N ARG A 145 -10.30 6.33 -0.49
CA ARG A 145 -10.70 7.39 -1.41
C ARG A 145 -12.21 7.39 -1.72
N LEU A 146 -12.78 6.22 -2.00
CA LEU A 146 -14.20 6.11 -2.30
C LEU A 146 -15.07 6.36 -1.06
N LEU A 147 -14.63 5.92 0.12
CA LEU A 147 -15.29 6.24 1.39
C LEU A 147 -15.25 7.76 1.68
N ASP A 148 -14.08 8.39 1.52
CA ASP A 148 -13.93 9.84 1.72
C ASP A 148 -14.79 10.65 0.73
N SER A 149 -14.93 10.20 -0.51
CA SER A 149 -15.74 10.87 -1.52
C SER A 149 -17.25 10.78 -1.25
N GLN A 150 -17.72 9.66 -0.71
CA GLN A 150 -19.13 9.41 -0.49
C GLN A 150 -19.63 9.86 0.88
N PHE A 151 -18.81 9.69 1.91
CA PHE A 151 -19.13 10.00 3.29
C PHE A 151 -18.31 11.20 3.80
N ASN A 152 -17.23 10.96 4.49
CA ASN A 152 -16.30 11.98 4.98
C ASN A 152 -14.97 11.34 5.40
N LEU A 153 -13.99 12.23 5.72
CA LEU A 153 -12.63 11.83 6.13
C LEU A 153 -12.60 10.84 7.32
N TRP A 154 -13.44 11.08 8.34
CA TRP A 154 -13.41 10.26 9.55
C TRP A 154 -13.93 8.85 9.29
N VAL A 155 -15.00 8.72 8.54
CA VAL A 155 -15.53 7.40 8.11
C VAL A 155 -14.49 6.67 7.27
N ALA A 156 -13.85 7.36 6.34
CA ALA A 156 -12.80 6.77 5.51
C ALA A 156 -11.60 6.29 6.34
N LEU A 157 -11.12 7.12 7.28
CA LEU A 157 -10.01 6.77 8.17
C LEU A 157 -10.34 5.56 9.05
N ILE A 158 -11.47 5.61 9.75
CA ILE A 158 -11.82 4.55 10.70
C ILE A 158 -12.03 3.21 10.00
N ILE A 159 -12.85 3.20 8.94
CA ILE A 159 -13.17 1.95 8.24
C ILE A 159 -11.92 1.38 7.56
N SER A 160 -11.16 2.20 6.83
CA SER A 160 -9.96 1.70 6.13
C SER A 160 -8.87 1.24 7.09
N ALA A 161 -8.69 1.91 8.24
CA ALA A 161 -7.73 1.50 9.25
C ALA A 161 -8.11 0.17 9.92
N ILE A 162 -9.39 0.00 10.29
CA ILE A 162 -9.89 -1.25 10.87
C ILE A 162 -9.72 -2.42 9.89
N VAL A 163 -10.15 -2.23 8.63
CA VAL A 163 -10.06 -3.28 7.61
C VAL A 163 -8.59 -3.60 7.28
N PHE A 164 -7.72 -2.57 7.22
CA PHE A 164 -6.29 -2.76 7.03
C PHE A 164 -5.66 -3.60 8.13
N GLY A 165 -5.92 -3.28 9.39
CA GLY A 165 -5.44 -4.07 10.51
C GLY A 165 -6.04 -5.49 10.51
N ALA A 166 -7.35 -5.62 10.31
CA ALA A 166 -8.02 -6.92 10.28
C ALA A 166 -7.44 -7.85 9.19
N ALA A 167 -7.07 -7.30 8.03
CA ALA A 167 -6.41 -8.07 6.97
C ALA A 167 -5.06 -8.66 7.42
N HIS A 168 -4.40 -8.05 8.41
CA HIS A 168 -3.11 -8.53 8.94
C HIS A 168 -3.22 -9.58 10.03
N ILE A 169 -4.43 -9.89 10.53
CA ILE A 169 -4.62 -10.92 11.56
C ILE A 169 -4.29 -12.33 11.05
N ILE A 170 -4.36 -12.53 9.73
CA ILE A 170 -4.02 -13.81 9.10
C ILE A 170 -2.51 -14.02 8.93
N ASN A 171 -1.68 -13.00 9.20
CA ASN A 171 -0.24 -13.14 9.09
C ASN A 171 0.28 -14.11 10.17
N PRO A 172 1.34 -14.90 9.87
CA PRO A 172 1.96 -15.77 10.86
C PRO A 172 2.35 -14.99 12.12
N ASN A 173 2.01 -15.52 13.29
CA ASN A 173 2.29 -14.92 14.60
C ASN A 173 1.60 -13.57 14.86
N ALA A 174 0.60 -13.18 14.07
CA ALA A 174 -0.19 -11.99 14.36
C ALA A 174 -0.97 -12.14 15.66
N THR A 175 -1.07 -11.05 16.40
CA THR A 175 -1.86 -10.95 17.63
C THR A 175 -2.86 -9.79 17.49
N VAL A 176 -3.90 -9.79 18.31
CA VAL A 176 -4.83 -8.65 18.35
C VAL A 176 -4.10 -7.34 18.63
N VAL A 177 -3.10 -7.35 19.52
CA VAL A 177 -2.30 -6.16 19.85
C VAL A 177 -1.50 -5.68 18.64
N SER A 178 -0.82 -6.58 17.91
CA SER A 178 -0.08 -6.21 16.70
C SER A 178 -1.02 -5.70 15.60
N THR A 179 -2.20 -6.31 15.46
CA THR A 179 -3.23 -5.89 14.50
C THR A 179 -3.75 -4.48 14.78
N VAL A 180 -4.05 -4.18 16.05
CA VAL A 180 -4.44 -2.82 16.47
C VAL A 180 -3.29 -1.83 16.25
N GLY A 181 -2.06 -2.22 16.57
CA GLY A 181 -0.87 -1.41 16.32
C GLY A 181 -0.73 -1.06 14.83
N ILE A 182 -0.89 -2.03 13.93
CA ILE A 182 -0.85 -1.82 12.47
C ILE A 182 -2.01 -0.90 12.02
N SER A 183 -3.22 -1.10 12.55
CA SER A 183 -4.37 -0.23 12.23
C SER A 183 -4.08 1.23 12.56
N LEU A 184 -3.53 1.50 13.72
CA LEU A 184 -3.23 2.86 14.18
C LEU A 184 -2.01 3.45 13.48
N ALA A 185 -0.89 2.71 13.44
CA ALA A 185 0.37 3.22 12.92
C ALA A 185 0.34 3.40 11.40
N THR A 186 -0.16 2.42 10.66
CA THR A 186 -0.14 2.45 9.19
C THR A 186 -1.51 2.77 8.59
N GLY A 187 -2.59 2.23 9.14
CA GLY A 187 -3.94 2.49 8.66
C GLY A 187 -4.30 3.98 8.74
N VAL A 188 -4.18 4.58 9.93
CA VAL A 188 -4.52 5.99 10.17
C VAL A 188 -3.47 6.92 9.57
N LEU A 189 -2.17 6.70 9.88
CA LEU A 189 -1.10 7.59 9.43
C LEU A 189 -1.05 7.68 7.89
N PHE A 190 -1.05 6.56 7.20
CA PHE A 190 -0.99 6.57 5.73
C PHE A 190 -2.28 7.09 5.09
N GLY A 191 -3.44 6.89 5.73
CA GLY A 191 -4.69 7.52 5.30
C GLY A 191 -4.62 9.05 5.37
N LEU A 192 -4.07 9.61 6.45
CA LEU A 192 -3.86 11.05 6.63
C LEU A 192 -2.83 11.60 5.65
N LEU A 193 -1.69 10.91 5.45
CA LEU A 193 -0.67 11.30 4.48
C LEU A 193 -1.24 11.29 3.07
N PHE A 194 -1.98 10.26 2.69
CA PHE A 194 -2.63 10.18 1.40
C PHE A 194 -3.59 11.36 1.16
N LYS A 195 -4.38 11.73 2.18
CA LYS A 195 -5.27 12.89 2.10
C LYS A 195 -4.49 14.19 1.98
N TYR A 196 -3.42 14.36 2.77
CA TYR A 196 -2.60 15.58 2.79
C TYR A 196 -1.90 15.83 1.45
N TYR A 197 -1.27 14.81 0.88
CA TYR A 197 -0.54 14.94 -0.39
C TYR A 197 -1.43 15.06 -1.61
N ARG A 198 -2.72 14.79 -1.46
CA ARG A 198 -3.72 14.91 -2.51
C ARG A 198 -4.46 16.25 -2.55
N THR A 199 -4.35 17.04 -1.52
CA THR A 199 -4.96 18.39 -1.43
C THR A 199 -3.97 19.46 -1.84
#